data_ff9c0ddb2d49a62a78ef9ebbe62a0b5b
#
_entry.id   ff9c0ddb2d49a62a78ef9ebbe62a0b5b
#
_cell.length_a   1.000
_cell.length_b   1.000
_cell.length_c   1.000
_cell.angle_alpha   90.00
_cell.angle_beta   90.00
_cell.angle_gamma   90.00
#
_symmetry.space_group_name_H-M   'P 1'
#
loop_
_entity.id
_entity.type
_entity.pdbx_description
1 polymer ?
#
loop_
_entity_poly.entity_id
_entity_poly.type
_entity_poly.pdbx_seq_one_letter_code
_entity_poly.pdbx_strand_id
1 'polypeptide(L)'
;LYESRGCVDCHGLQGAGRTFLNDGKGTHIAGPNITPAGVVARYQPVDWVRTIRHGVKPDGRPALVMPSEDYNRFTDTDLAALVAHVRNLAPVQGGVKTVVELPLPAWVLYVFDVIPAAAQRINHTLPPAQPVPAGVTVAHGAYVANMCIGCHGAGLSGGKIPGGPPDWPAAANLTPGEGSAMVRYKDADQFTAMMRSGKRPDGTAIQVMPFESLSKMDDVDLPALYAFLKTLPPRVAGGH
;
A
#
# COMPACT_ATOMS: atom_id res chain seq x y z
N LEU A 1 -4.57 -6.00 -10.35
CA LEU A 1 -4.69 -5.69 -8.91
C LEU A 1 -3.55 -6.29 -8.08
N TYR A 2 -3.27 -7.61 -8.18
CA TYR A 2 -2.26 -8.26 -7.33
C TYR A 2 -0.88 -7.62 -7.45
N GLU A 3 -0.43 -7.31 -8.65
CA GLU A 3 0.84 -6.63 -8.88
C GLU A 3 0.74 -5.13 -8.56
N SER A 4 -0.21 -4.44 -9.20
CA SER A 4 -0.31 -2.97 -9.15
C SER A 4 -0.72 -2.40 -7.79
N ARG A 5 -1.22 -3.23 -6.88
CA ARG A 5 -1.58 -2.83 -5.50
C ARG A 5 -0.57 -3.28 -4.44
N GLY A 6 0.63 -3.70 -4.87
CA GLY A 6 1.76 -3.97 -3.98
C GLY A 6 1.76 -5.33 -3.28
N CYS A 7 0.85 -6.24 -3.60
CA CYS A 7 0.86 -7.58 -2.98
C CYS A 7 2.17 -8.33 -3.29
N VAL A 8 2.71 -8.14 -4.50
CA VAL A 8 3.95 -8.78 -4.94
C VAL A 8 5.18 -8.36 -4.13
N ASP A 9 5.17 -7.14 -3.57
CA ASP A 9 6.34 -6.60 -2.86
C ASP A 9 6.69 -7.42 -1.62
N CYS A 10 5.65 -7.98 -0.98
CA CYS A 10 5.80 -8.83 0.20
C CYS A 10 5.55 -10.31 -0.07
N HIS A 11 4.66 -10.65 -1.02
CA HIS A 11 4.26 -12.04 -1.24
C HIS A 11 4.90 -12.66 -2.48
N GLY A 12 5.62 -11.89 -3.29
CA GLY A 12 6.24 -12.34 -4.54
C GLY A 12 5.21 -12.58 -5.65
N LEU A 13 5.67 -12.65 -6.90
CA LEU A 13 4.81 -12.81 -8.07
C LEU A 13 3.99 -14.11 -8.03
N GLN A 14 4.56 -15.17 -7.48
CA GLN A 14 3.92 -16.48 -7.35
C GLN A 14 3.21 -16.68 -6.00
N GLY A 15 3.17 -15.66 -5.14
CA GLY A 15 2.56 -15.77 -3.82
C GLY A 15 3.31 -16.62 -2.80
N ALA A 16 4.53 -17.08 -3.12
CA ALA A 16 5.34 -17.98 -2.28
C ALA A 16 5.96 -17.29 -1.05
N GLY A 17 5.75 -16.00 -0.91
CA GLY A 17 6.37 -15.13 0.09
C GLY A 17 7.68 -14.54 -0.39
N ARG A 18 8.06 -13.42 0.23
CA ARG A 18 9.27 -12.67 -0.12
C ARG A 18 9.77 -11.86 1.07
N THR A 19 11.09 -11.72 1.20
CA THR A 19 11.67 -10.71 2.07
C THR A 19 11.40 -9.33 1.47
N PHE A 20 10.70 -8.50 2.23
CA PHE A 20 10.39 -7.13 1.86
C PHE A 20 11.50 -6.16 2.27
N LEU A 21 12.03 -6.33 3.49
CA LEU A 21 13.10 -5.50 4.04
C LEU A 21 14.04 -6.34 4.87
N ASN A 22 15.34 -6.17 4.66
CA ASN A 22 16.38 -6.68 5.54
C ASN A 22 17.53 -5.69 5.51
N ASP A 23 17.71 -4.94 6.60
CA ASP A 23 18.74 -3.91 6.71
C ASP A 23 20.09 -4.44 7.26
N GLY A 24 20.14 -5.72 7.65
CA GLY A 24 21.31 -6.33 8.28
C GLY A 24 21.67 -5.73 9.66
N LYS A 25 20.80 -4.87 10.23
CA LYS A 25 21.00 -4.14 11.50
C LYS A 25 19.91 -4.44 12.54
N GLY A 26 19.11 -5.47 12.29
CA GLY A 26 18.07 -5.92 13.20
C GLY A 26 16.64 -5.74 12.68
N THR A 27 16.46 -5.15 11.49
CA THR A 27 15.15 -5.13 10.83
C THR A 27 15.11 -6.21 9.77
N HIS A 28 14.23 -7.20 9.94
CA HIS A 28 13.94 -8.19 8.92
C HIS A 28 12.43 -8.39 8.82
N ILE A 29 11.87 -8.08 7.66
CA ILE A 29 10.45 -8.17 7.37
C ILE A 29 10.26 -9.04 6.13
N ALA A 30 9.46 -10.10 6.26
CA ALA A 30 9.10 -10.97 5.15
C ALA A 30 7.61 -11.29 5.16
N GLY A 31 6.99 -11.16 4.00
CA GLY A 31 5.62 -11.61 3.76
C GLY A 31 5.57 -13.11 3.58
N PRO A 32 4.51 -13.77 4.10
CA PRO A 32 4.39 -15.22 4.03
C PRO A 32 3.96 -15.73 2.65
N ASN A 33 4.14 -17.03 2.46
CA ASN A 33 3.50 -17.80 1.41
C ASN A 33 1.97 -17.71 1.57
N ILE A 34 1.29 -17.13 0.58
CA ILE A 34 -0.18 -16.99 0.49
C ILE A 34 -0.76 -17.85 -0.64
N THR A 35 0.00 -18.80 -1.20
CA THR A 35 -0.56 -19.79 -2.12
C THR A 35 -1.52 -20.72 -1.38
N PRO A 36 -2.33 -21.55 -2.07
CA PRO A 36 -3.19 -22.55 -1.44
C PRO A 36 -2.48 -23.52 -0.49
N ALA A 37 -1.15 -23.65 -0.59
CA ALA A 37 -0.33 -24.44 0.35
C ALA A 37 0.28 -23.62 1.49
N GLY A 38 0.02 -22.31 1.54
CA GLY A 38 0.57 -21.36 2.52
C GLY A 38 -0.38 -21.05 3.68
N VAL A 39 -0.16 -19.87 4.30
CA VAL A 39 -0.90 -19.46 5.51
C VAL A 39 -2.41 -19.29 5.29
N VAL A 40 -2.84 -19.10 4.05
CA VAL A 40 -4.25 -18.90 3.70
C VAL A 40 -5.00 -20.20 3.36
N ALA A 41 -4.34 -21.37 3.45
CA ALA A 41 -4.89 -22.67 3.08
C ALA A 41 -6.25 -22.99 3.76
N ARG A 42 -6.48 -22.43 4.94
CA ARG A 42 -7.72 -22.65 5.75
C ARG A 42 -8.60 -21.40 5.86
N TYR A 43 -8.29 -20.33 5.11
CA TYR A 43 -9.07 -19.09 5.19
C TYR A 43 -10.49 -19.31 4.70
N GLN A 44 -11.43 -18.92 5.54
CA GLN A 44 -12.84 -18.79 5.18
C GLN A 44 -13.06 -17.44 4.46
N PRO A 45 -14.18 -17.25 3.75
CA PRO A 45 -14.47 -15.97 3.09
C PRO A 45 -14.32 -14.74 4.00
N VAL A 46 -14.77 -14.85 5.26
CA VAL A 46 -14.67 -13.77 6.24
C VAL A 46 -13.22 -13.45 6.64
N ASP A 47 -12.33 -14.43 6.61
CA ASP A 47 -10.91 -14.23 6.96
C ASP A 47 -10.18 -13.39 5.92
N TRP A 48 -10.54 -13.55 4.64
CA TRP A 48 -10.00 -12.71 3.57
C TRP A 48 -10.40 -11.26 3.75
N VAL A 49 -11.69 -10.99 4.00
CA VAL A 49 -12.18 -9.63 4.27
C VAL A 49 -11.47 -9.04 5.47
N ARG A 50 -11.46 -9.79 6.59
CA ARG A 50 -10.85 -9.36 7.85
C ARG A 50 -9.37 -9.06 7.69
N THR A 51 -8.62 -9.93 7.00
CA THR A 51 -7.17 -9.76 6.84
C THR A 51 -6.84 -8.62 5.88
N ILE A 52 -7.47 -8.56 4.71
CA ILE A 52 -7.12 -7.59 3.69
C ILE A 52 -7.65 -6.20 4.04
N ARG A 53 -8.95 -6.07 4.36
CA ARG A 53 -9.57 -4.76 4.61
C ARG A 53 -9.36 -4.23 6.03
N HIS A 54 -9.20 -5.11 6.99
CA HIS A 54 -9.19 -4.72 8.39
C HIS A 54 -7.86 -5.00 9.10
N GLY A 55 -6.91 -5.64 8.42
CA GLY A 55 -5.59 -5.91 8.98
C GLY A 55 -5.60 -6.87 10.17
N VAL A 56 -6.61 -7.73 10.29
CA VAL A 56 -6.76 -8.67 11.41
C VAL A 56 -6.77 -10.10 10.89
N LYS A 57 -5.85 -10.91 11.37
CA LYS A 57 -5.72 -12.33 10.99
C LYS A 57 -6.83 -13.19 11.64
N PRO A 58 -7.06 -14.43 11.16
CA PRO A 58 -8.08 -15.32 11.73
C PRO A 58 -7.93 -15.58 13.23
N ASP A 59 -6.70 -15.53 13.75
CA ASP A 59 -6.37 -15.70 15.17
C ASP A 59 -6.60 -14.42 16.02
N GLY A 60 -7.14 -13.36 15.42
CA GLY A 60 -7.40 -12.07 16.05
C GLY A 60 -6.19 -11.14 16.15
N ARG A 61 -4.99 -11.59 15.77
CA ARG A 61 -3.79 -10.77 15.83
C ARG A 61 -3.71 -9.82 14.62
N PRO A 62 -3.14 -8.62 14.79
CA PRO A 62 -2.96 -7.69 13.67
C PRO A 62 -1.97 -8.25 12.62
N ALA A 63 -2.19 -7.88 11.36
CA ALA A 63 -1.20 -8.00 10.30
C ALA A 63 -0.26 -6.79 10.41
N LEU A 64 0.86 -6.96 11.11
CA LEU A 64 1.68 -5.84 11.60
C LEU A 64 2.20 -4.91 10.51
N VAL A 65 2.59 -5.45 9.36
CA VAL A 65 3.26 -4.70 8.29
C VAL A 65 2.40 -4.57 7.04
N MET A 66 1.39 -5.44 6.87
CA MET A 66 0.50 -5.37 5.72
C MET A 66 -0.30 -4.05 5.76
N PRO A 67 -0.21 -3.20 4.72
CA PRO A 67 -0.84 -1.87 4.74
C PRO A 67 -2.34 -1.97 4.44
N SER A 68 -3.09 -2.59 5.35
CA SER A 68 -4.52 -2.83 5.16
C SER A 68 -5.35 -1.55 5.07
N GLU A 69 -4.84 -0.43 5.56
CA GLU A 69 -5.43 0.89 5.35
C GLU A 69 -5.49 1.29 3.87
N ASP A 70 -4.57 0.83 3.05
CA ASP A 70 -4.58 1.05 1.60
C ASP A 70 -5.65 0.20 0.89
N TYR A 71 -6.04 -0.91 1.51
CA TYR A 71 -6.99 -1.89 0.95
C TYR A 71 -8.38 -1.82 1.59
N ASN A 72 -8.53 -1.06 2.66
CA ASN A 72 -9.76 -0.95 3.43
C ASN A 72 -10.98 -0.59 2.56
N ARG A 73 -10.75 0.23 1.52
CA ARG A 73 -11.79 0.72 0.63
C ARG A 73 -11.96 -0.08 -0.68
N PHE A 74 -11.28 -1.21 -0.84
CA PHE A 74 -11.53 -2.06 -2.01
C PHE A 74 -13.02 -2.33 -2.17
N THR A 75 -13.53 -2.23 -3.40
CA THR A 75 -14.88 -2.69 -3.74
C THR A 75 -15.01 -4.18 -3.44
N ASP A 76 -16.23 -4.67 -3.25
CA ASP A 76 -16.44 -6.12 -3.07
C ASP A 76 -16.00 -6.90 -4.31
N THR A 77 -16.20 -6.33 -5.50
CA THR A 77 -15.77 -6.91 -6.78
C THR A 77 -14.24 -7.04 -6.84
N ASP A 78 -13.51 -5.99 -6.53
CA ASP A 78 -12.04 -6.02 -6.59
C ASP A 78 -11.43 -6.94 -5.53
N LEU A 79 -11.99 -6.93 -4.32
CA LEU A 79 -11.55 -7.88 -3.30
C LEU A 79 -11.82 -9.33 -3.71
N ALA A 80 -13.00 -9.61 -4.26
CA ALA A 80 -13.34 -10.95 -4.75
C ALA A 80 -12.40 -11.38 -5.89
N ALA A 81 -12.12 -10.49 -6.85
CA ALA A 81 -11.19 -10.76 -7.94
C ALA A 81 -9.75 -11.04 -7.43
N LEU A 82 -9.27 -10.23 -6.46
CA LEU A 82 -7.97 -10.44 -5.83
C LEU A 82 -7.91 -11.79 -5.10
N VAL A 83 -8.92 -12.11 -4.31
CA VAL A 83 -8.99 -13.40 -3.59
C VAL A 83 -9.06 -14.57 -4.55
N ALA A 84 -9.85 -14.46 -5.64
CA ALA A 84 -9.92 -15.49 -6.67
C ALA A 84 -8.55 -15.70 -7.32
N HIS A 85 -7.82 -14.63 -7.65
CA HIS A 85 -6.46 -14.72 -8.18
C HIS A 85 -5.54 -15.48 -7.22
N VAL A 86 -5.48 -15.08 -5.94
CA VAL A 86 -4.60 -15.69 -4.94
C VAL A 86 -4.93 -17.17 -4.73
N ARG A 87 -6.21 -17.54 -4.69
CA ARG A 87 -6.66 -18.92 -4.55
C ARG A 87 -6.33 -19.80 -5.77
N ASN A 88 -6.13 -19.21 -6.94
CA ASN A 88 -5.76 -19.90 -8.17
C ASN A 88 -4.25 -19.94 -8.43
N LEU A 89 -3.43 -19.35 -7.55
CA LEU A 89 -1.98 -19.48 -7.65
C LEU A 89 -1.57 -20.95 -7.51
N ALA A 90 -0.51 -21.32 -8.22
CA ALA A 90 0.07 -22.67 -8.07
C ALA A 90 0.52 -22.89 -6.61
N PRO A 91 0.13 -24.01 -5.98
CA PRO A 91 0.54 -24.31 -4.61
C PRO A 91 2.07 -24.44 -4.51
N VAL A 92 2.68 -23.68 -3.62
CA VAL A 92 4.12 -23.75 -3.33
C VAL A 92 4.30 -24.35 -1.95
N GLN A 93 4.92 -25.52 -1.89
CA GLN A 93 5.23 -26.18 -0.61
C GLN A 93 6.41 -25.47 0.08
N GLY A 94 6.32 -25.28 1.40
CA GLY A 94 7.31 -24.50 2.14
C GLY A 94 7.11 -23.00 1.94
N GLY A 95 7.92 -22.37 1.09
CA GLY A 95 7.87 -20.92 0.87
C GLY A 95 8.35 -20.11 2.08
N VAL A 96 8.23 -18.78 1.99
CA VAL A 96 8.66 -17.88 3.05
C VAL A 96 7.62 -17.87 4.17
N LYS A 97 8.08 -17.87 5.42
CA LYS A 97 7.22 -17.65 6.59
C LYS A 97 7.12 -16.15 6.89
N THR A 98 6.08 -15.76 7.61
CA THR A 98 6.01 -14.40 8.16
C THR A 98 7.21 -14.15 9.07
N VAL A 99 7.97 -13.10 8.77
CA VAL A 99 9.04 -12.61 9.63
C VAL A 99 8.75 -11.14 9.92
N VAL A 100 8.78 -10.77 11.19
CA VAL A 100 8.77 -9.38 11.64
C VAL A 100 9.77 -9.28 12.79
N GLU A 101 11.00 -9.01 12.44
CA GLU A 101 12.09 -8.73 13.38
C GLU A 101 12.34 -7.23 13.34
N LEU A 102 12.31 -6.61 14.50
CA LEU A 102 12.52 -5.18 14.67
C LEU A 102 13.56 -4.96 15.79
N PRO A 103 14.37 -3.90 15.72
CA PRO A 103 15.23 -3.51 16.83
C PRO A 103 14.40 -3.25 18.08
N LEU A 104 14.96 -3.54 19.26
CA LEU A 104 14.28 -3.37 20.54
C LEU A 104 13.59 -2.00 20.72
N PRO A 105 14.20 -0.86 20.35
CA PRO A 105 13.51 0.43 20.44
C PRO A 105 12.23 0.50 19.61
N ALA A 106 12.22 -0.10 18.41
CA ALA A 106 11.04 -0.13 17.56
C ALA A 106 9.93 -1.02 18.15
N TRP A 107 10.29 -2.15 18.75
CA TRP A 107 9.34 -2.98 19.49
C TRP A 107 8.72 -2.26 20.67
N VAL A 108 9.49 -1.49 21.44
CA VAL A 108 8.99 -0.67 22.55
C VAL A 108 7.97 0.35 22.03
N LEU A 109 8.30 1.08 20.95
CA LEU A 109 7.38 2.04 20.34
C LEU A 109 6.09 1.37 19.83
N TYR A 110 6.22 0.14 19.33
CA TYR A 110 5.08 -0.64 18.86
C TYR A 110 4.17 -1.09 20.02
N VAL A 111 4.77 -1.60 21.11
CA VAL A 111 4.02 -2.06 22.30
C VAL A 111 3.26 -0.91 22.98
N PHE A 112 3.78 0.31 22.92
CA PHE A 112 3.13 1.51 23.48
C PHE A 112 2.29 2.27 22.45
N ASP A 113 1.94 1.65 21.33
CA ASP A 113 1.09 2.23 20.26
C ASP A 113 1.63 3.55 19.67
N VAL A 114 2.92 3.87 19.86
CA VAL A 114 3.57 5.00 19.19
C VAL A 114 3.74 4.73 17.70
N ILE A 115 3.91 3.46 17.35
CA ILE A 115 3.82 2.96 15.97
C ILE A 115 2.57 2.09 15.88
N PRO A 116 1.44 2.66 15.44
CA PRO A 116 0.18 1.91 15.37
C PRO A 116 0.20 0.89 14.23
N ALA A 117 -0.38 -0.28 14.46
CA ALA A 117 -0.66 -1.24 13.39
C ALA A 117 -1.66 -0.68 12.37
N ALA A 118 -1.64 -1.19 11.14
CA ALA A 118 -2.61 -0.82 10.11
C ALA A 118 -4.05 -0.92 10.62
N ALA A 119 -4.38 -1.99 11.35
CA ALA A 119 -5.71 -2.19 11.93
C ALA A 119 -6.16 -1.04 12.87
N GLN A 120 -5.24 -0.41 13.57
CA GLN A 120 -5.57 0.71 14.48
C GLN A 120 -5.81 2.04 13.74
N ARG A 121 -5.32 2.16 12.50
CA ARG A 121 -5.48 3.35 11.65
C ARG A 121 -6.70 3.30 10.75
N ILE A 122 -7.36 2.14 10.68
CA ILE A 122 -8.53 1.91 9.83
C ILE A 122 -9.81 2.31 10.56
N ASN A 123 -10.67 3.06 9.90
CA ASN A 123 -12.05 3.18 10.33
C ASN A 123 -12.85 1.93 9.88
N HIS A 124 -13.04 1.00 10.81
CA HIS A 124 -13.69 -0.28 10.56
C HIS A 124 -15.20 -0.18 10.26
N THR A 125 -15.81 0.98 10.49
CA THR A 125 -17.24 1.20 10.24
C THR A 125 -17.53 1.66 8.82
N LEU A 126 -16.50 2.06 8.07
CA LEU A 126 -16.67 2.47 6.67
C LEU A 126 -17.03 1.26 5.79
N PRO A 127 -18.07 1.38 4.97
CA PRO A 127 -18.40 0.34 4.00
C PRO A 127 -17.32 0.27 2.90
N PRO A 128 -17.25 -0.83 2.14
CA PRO A 128 -16.46 -0.88 0.91
C PRO A 128 -16.76 0.31 0.00
N ALA A 129 -15.80 0.73 -0.83
CA ALA A 129 -16.09 1.72 -1.86
C ALA A 129 -17.16 1.18 -2.83
N GLN A 130 -18.00 2.07 -3.31
CA GLN A 130 -18.91 1.72 -4.40
C GLN A 130 -18.09 1.53 -5.69
N PRO A 131 -18.47 0.59 -6.55
CA PRO A 131 -17.83 0.41 -7.85
C PRO A 131 -17.86 1.71 -8.66
N VAL A 132 -16.70 2.10 -9.18
CA VAL A 132 -16.55 3.25 -10.07
C VAL A 132 -16.06 2.71 -11.41
N PRO A 133 -16.68 3.11 -12.53
CA PRO A 133 -16.21 2.72 -13.86
C PRO A 133 -14.75 3.13 -14.06
N ALA A 134 -13.94 2.19 -14.56
CA ALA A 134 -12.57 2.47 -14.91
C ALA A 134 -12.52 3.54 -16.03
N GLY A 135 -11.65 4.53 -15.88
CA GLY A 135 -11.51 5.60 -16.84
C GLY A 135 -10.74 6.79 -16.24
N VAL A 136 -10.33 7.72 -17.09
CA VAL A 136 -9.61 8.93 -16.67
C VAL A 136 -10.61 9.93 -16.08
N THR A 137 -11.09 9.62 -14.88
CA THR A 137 -12.05 10.45 -14.13
C THR A 137 -11.55 10.74 -12.72
N VAL A 138 -11.99 11.84 -12.14
CA VAL A 138 -11.68 12.20 -10.74
C VAL A 138 -12.20 11.12 -9.78
N ALA A 139 -13.38 10.56 -10.04
CA ALA A 139 -13.97 9.52 -9.20
C ALA A 139 -13.12 8.23 -9.20
N HIS A 140 -12.65 7.79 -10.37
CA HIS A 140 -11.75 6.65 -10.46
C HIS A 140 -10.40 6.95 -9.82
N GLY A 141 -9.86 8.15 -10.04
CA GLY A 141 -8.62 8.60 -9.39
C GLY A 141 -8.72 8.62 -7.86
N ALA A 142 -9.86 9.02 -7.31
CA ALA A 142 -10.12 8.99 -5.87
C ALA A 142 -10.09 7.55 -5.32
N TYR A 143 -10.67 6.60 -6.06
CA TYR A 143 -10.61 5.18 -5.70
C TYR A 143 -9.19 4.64 -5.74
N VAL A 144 -8.44 4.97 -6.80
CA VAL A 144 -7.03 4.58 -6.94
C VAL A 144 -6.17 5.19 -5.83
N ALA A 145 -6.39 6.45 -5.47
CA ALA A 145 -5.61 7.17 -4.45
C ALA A 145 -5.69 6.55 -3.06
N ASN A 146 -6.68 5.68 -2.80
CA ASN A 146 -6.79 5.02 -1.50
C ASN A 146 -5.53 4.18 -1.16
N MET A 147 -4.84 3.63 -2.16
CA MET A 147 -3.59 2.89 -1.96
C MET A 147 -2.38 3.76 -1.57
N CYS A 148 -2.54 5.07 -1.54
CA CYS A 148 -1.44 6.00 -1.22
C CYS A 148 -1.45 6.44 0.25
N ILE A 149 -2.55 6.18 0.97
CA ILE A 149 -2.78 6.74 2.30
C ILE A 149 -1.85 6.17 3.37
N GLY A 150 -1.40 4.93 3.22
CA GLY A 150 -0.48 4.29 4.17
C GLY A 150 0.82 5.07 4.36
N CYS A 151 1.36 5.63 3.28
CA CYS A 151 2.57 6.44 3.31
C CYS A 151 2.28 7.94 3.33
N HIS A 152 1.32 8.42 2.50
CA HIS A 152 1.06 9.85 2.32
C HIS A 152 0.01 10.42 3.29
N GLY A 153 -0.52 9.59 4.21
CA GLY A 153 -1.57 9.97 5.17
C GLY A 153 -2.95 10.08 4.53
N ALA A 154 -3.99 10.03 5.36
CA ALA A 154 -5.39 10.10 4.89
C ALA A 154 -5.72 11.39 4.13
N GLY A 155 -5.02 12.48 4.44
CA GLY A 155 -5.13 13.77 3.75
C GLY A 155 -4.25 13.90 2.51
N LEU A 156 -3.43 12.89 2.18
CA LEU A 156 -2.45 12.90 1.11
C LEU A 156 -1.45 14.06 1.18
N SER A 157 -1.27 14.66 2.36
CA SER A 157 -0.33 15.76 2.59
C SER A 157 1.09 15.33 2.92
N GLY A 158 1.35 14.02 2.95
CA GLY A 158 2.66 13.46 3.22
C GLY A 158 3.06 13.51 4.69
N GLY A 159 4.35 13.51 4.94
CA GLY A 159 4.91 13.51 6.29
C GLY A 159 5.68 12.23 6.61
N LYS A 160 6.02 12.03 7.88
CA LYS A 160 6.75 10.85 8.29
C LYS A 160 5.95 9.57 8.04
N ILE A 161 6.57 8.61 7.37
CA ILE A 161 5.92 7.32 7.07
C ILE A 161 5.80 6.51 8.36
N PRO A 162 4.58 6.12 8.78
CA PRO A 162 4.39 5.36 10.00
C PRO A 162 5.13 4.02 9.96
N GLY A 163 5.93 3.74 10.98
CA GLY A 163 6.71 2.50 11.07
C GLY A 163 7.90 2.40 10.10
N GLY A 164 8.12 3.41 9.26
CA GLY A 164 9.30 3.46 8.39
C GLY A 164 10.60 3.69 9.17
N PRO A 165 11.74 3.19 8.66
CA PRO A 165 13.06 3.46 9.21
C PRO A 165 13.30 4.96 9.43
N PRO A 166 14.07 5.35 10.46
CA PRO A 166 14.28 6.77 10.77
C PRO A 166 14.98 7.58 9.68
N ASP A 167 15.77 6.92 8.86
CA ASP A 167 16.54 7.49 7.74
C ASP A 167 15.73 7.60 6.44
N TRP A 168 14.50 7.08 6.42
CA TRP A 168 13.64 7.27 5.26
C TRP A 168 13.20 8.74 5.13
N PRO A 169 13.21 9.28 3.91
CA PRO A 169 12.64 10.60 3.65
C PRO A 169 11.15 10.61 3.99
N ALA A 170 10.65 11.76 4.39
CA ALA A 170 9.21 11.96 4.55
C ALA A 170 8.48 11.75 3.22
N ALA A 171 7.31 11.15 3.26
CA ALA A 171 6.43 11.05 2.10
C ALA A 171 6.06 12.44 1.62
N ALA A 172 6.03 12.62 0.31
CA ALA A 172 5.76 13.92 -0.30
C ALA A 172 4.30 14.37 -0.08
N ASN A 173 4.09 15.68 -0.03
CA ASN A 173 2.75 16.25 -0.11
C ASN A 173 2.21 16.10 -1.55
N LEU A 174 1.11 15.37 -1.71
CA LEU A 174 0.42 15.15 -2.98
C LEU A 174 -0.75 16.11 -3.20
N THR A 175 -1.09 16.96 -2.20
CA THR A 175 -2.12 17.97 -2.36
C THR A 175 -1.55 19.23 -3.01
N PRO A 176 -2.36 20.06 -3.70
CA PRO A 176 -1.92 21.37 -4.14
C PRO A 176 -1.47 22.23 -2.95
N GLY A 177 -0.58 23.20 -3.17
CA GLY A 177 -0.16 24.13 -2.14
C GLY A 177 1.33 24.14 -1.88
N GLU A 178 1.73 24.76 -0.78
CA GLU A 178 3.13 24.90 -0.39
C GLU A 178 3.77 23.53 -0.10
N GLY A 179 4.97 23.30 -0.63
CA GLY A 179 5.70 22.06 -0.48
C GLY A 179 5.12 20.87 -1.25
N SER A 180 4.15 21.11 -2.15
CA SER A 180 3.56 20.07 -2.99
C SER A 180 4.56 19.47 -3.96
N ALA A 181 4.60 18.13 -4.04
CA ALA A 181 5.33 17.44 -5.09
C ALA A 181 4.66 17.59 -6.47
N MET A 182 3.34 17.84 -6.49
CA MET A 182 2.55 17.91 -7.71
C MET A 182 2.89 19.11 -8.61
N VAL A 183 3.52 20.15 -8.07
CA VAL A 183 4.00 21.29 -8.88
C VAL A 183 5.11 20.93 -9.87
N ARG A 184 5.73 19.77 -9.69
CA ARG A 184 6.83 19.27 -10.55
C ARG A 184 6.33 18.65 -11.85
N TYR A 185 5.05 18.28 -11.90
CA TYR A 185 4.44 17.57 -13.03
C TYR A 185 3.47 18.51 -13.75
N LYS A 186 3.81 18.88 -14.99
CA LYS A 186 2.98 19.81 -15.80
C LYS A 186 1.64 19.20 -16.17
N ASP A 187 1.65 17.89 -16.45
CA ASP A 187 0.53 17.15 -16.99
C ASP A 187 0.53 15.70 -16.48
N ALA A 188 -0.49 14.95 -16.85
CA ALA A 188 -0.64 13.55 -16.50
C ALA A 188 0.45 12.67 -17.12
N ASP A 189 0.99 13.04 -18.27
CA ASP A 189 2.02 12.25 -18.96
C ASP A 189 3.34 12.28 -18.18
N GLN A 190 3.75 13.45 -17.69
CA GLN A 190 4.94 13.56 -16.84
C GLN A 190 4.76 12.82 -15.50
N PHE A 191 3.59 12.91 -14.91
CA PHE A 191 3.27 12.17 -13.68
C PHE A 191 3.31 10.65 -13.94
N THR A 192 2.68 10.19 -15.02
CA THR A 192 2.71 8.78 -15.44
C THR A 192 4.13 8.29 -15.71
N ALA A 193 4.93 9.07 -16.43
CA ALA A 193 6.33 8.74 -16.70
C ALA A 193 7.15 8.57 -15.39
N MET A 194 6.91 9.43 -14.40
CA MET A 194 7.51 9.29 -13.06
C MET A 194 7.06 8.02 -12.37
N MET A 195 5.77 7.72 -12.37
CA MET A 195 5.22 6.50 -11.74
C MET A 195 5.74 5.22 -12.40
N ARG A 196 5.98 5.24 -13.71
CA ARG A 196 6.55 4.11 -14.46
C ARG A 196 8.05 3.93 -14.24
N SER A 197 8.80 5.03 -14.14
CA SER A 197 10.27 5.00 -14.12
C SER A 197 10.90 5.14 -12.72
N GLY A 198 10.16 5.63 -11.74
CA GLY A 198 10.69 6.01 -10.44
C GLY A 198 11.57 7.26 -10.45
N LYS A 199 11.54 8.04 -11.54
CA LYS A 199 12.38 9.24 -11.72
C LYS A 199 11.52 10.49 -11.89
N ARG A 200 11.93 11.57 -11.25
CA ARG A 200 11.34 12.90 -11.45
C ARG A 200 11.67 13.45 -12.85
N PRO A 201 10.97 14.51 -13.31
CA PRO A 201 11.27 15.13 -14.62
C PRO A 201 12.70 15.63 -14.76
N ASP A 202 13.39 15.95 -13.67
CA ASP A 202 14.80 16.35 -13.64
C ASP A 202 15.78 15.17 -13.67
N GLY A 203 15.29 13.93 -13.78
CA GLY A 203 16.06 12.70 -13.79
C GLY A 203 16.44 12.15 -12.41
N THR A 204 16.15 12.87 -11.32
CA THR A 204 16.45 12.37 -9.95
C THR A 204 15.57 11.21 -9.56
N ALA A 205 16.17 10.16 -8.97
CA ALA A 205 15.43 8.99 -8.50
C ALA A 205 14.62 9.30 -7.23
N ILE A 206 13.46 8.68 -7.09
CA ILE A 206 12.67 8.66 -5.86
C ILE A 206 13.00 7.36 -5.11
N GLN A 207 13.38 7.46 -3.84
CA GLN A 207 14.05 6.35 -3.14
C GLN A 207 13.11 5.33 -2.50
N VAL A 208 11.96 5.72 -1.98
CA VAL A 208 11.19 4.86 -1.05
C VAL A 208 9.87 4.35 -1.63
N MET A 209 9.33 4.97 -2.66
CA MET A 209 8.08 4.52 -3.27
C MET A 209 8.22 3.14 -3.93
N PRO A 210 7.20 2.25 -3.84
CA PRO A 210 7.26 0.88 -4.36
C PRO A 210 7.03 0.84 -5.89
N PHE A 211 7.96 1.36 -6.67
CA PHE A 211 7.82 1.46 -8.14
C PHE A 211 7.76 0.10 -8.84
N GLU A 212 8.21 -0.98 -8.20
CA GLU A 212 8.03 -2.33 -8.74
C GLU A 212 6.54 -2.61 -8.99
N SER A 213 5.69 -2.25 -8.03
CA SER A 213 4.24 -2.39 -8.12
C SER A 213 3.56 -1.23 -8.85
N LEU A 214 3.91 0.00 -8.50
CA LEU A 214 3.27 1.19 -9.06
C LEU A 214 3.44 1.30 -10.57
N SER A 215 4.58 0.81 -11.11
CA SER A 215 4.80 0.74 -12.55
C SER A 215 3.87 -0.23 -13.29
N LYS A 216 3.13 -1.09 -12.57
CA LYS A 216 2.17 -2.06 -13.12
C LYS A 216 0.72 -1.58 -13.06
N MET A 217 0.48 -0.34 -12.62
CA MET A 217 -0.86 0.23 -12.64
C MET A 217 -1.36 0.35 -14.07
N ASP A 218 -2.68 0.24 -14.26
CA ASP A 218 -3.29 0.32 -15.59
C ASP A 218 -3.11 1.73 -16.20
N ASP A 219 -3.17 1.81 -17.53
CA ASP A 219 -2.95 3.07 -18.25
C ASP A 219 -4.01 4.15 -17.95
N VAL A 220 -5.17 3.73 -17.44
CA VAL A 220 -6.22 4.67 -17.00
C VAL A 220 -6.05 5.10 -15.53
N ASP A 221 -5.41 4.28 -14.69
CA ASP A 221 -5.24 4.53 -13.25
C ASP A 221 -4.38 5.77 -12.99
N LEU A 222 -3.24 5.87 -13.66
CA LEU A 222 -2.26 6.94 -13.40
C LEU A 222 -2.76 8.33 -13.82
N PRO A 223 -3.33 8.51 -15.03
CA PRO A 223 -3.93 9.79 -15.40
C PRO A 223 -5.15 10.15 -14.51
N ALA A 224 -5.96 9.16 -14.12
CA ALA A 224 -7.08 9.39 -13.22
C ALA A 224 -6.60 9.83 -11.82
N LEU A 225 -5.56 9.17 -11.29
CA LEU A 225 -4.92 9.54 -10.03
C LEU A 225 -4.41 10.99 -10.09
N TYR A 226 -3.68 11.35 -11.15
CA TYR A 226 -3.22 12.73 -11.35
C TYR A 226 -4.38 13.72 -11.35
N ALA A 227 -5.43 13.45 -12.12
CA ALA A 227 -6.62 14.30 -12.18
C ALA A 227 -7.24 14.50 -10.78
N PHE A 228 -7.39 13.43 -10.01
CA PHE A 228 -7.91 13.51 -8.64
C PHE A 228 -6.99 14.33 -7.72
N LEU A 229 -5.68 14.07 -7.69
CA LEU A 229 -4.74 14.78 -6.82
C LEU A 229 -4.76 16.29 -7.05
N LYS A 230 -5.00 16.73 -8.29
CA LYS A 230 -5.15 18.16 -8.64
C LYS A 230 -6.44 18.80 -8.10
N THR A 231 -7.45 18.02 -7.75
CA THR A 231 -8.72 18.53 -7.17
C THR A 231 -8.69 18.65 -5.65
N LEU A 232 -7.68 18.11 -5.01
CA LEU A 232 -7.60 18.14 -3.55
C LEU A 232 -7.44 19.57 -3.02
N PRO A 233 -8.00 19.88 -1.84
CA PRO A 233 -7.74 21.14 -1.19
C PRO A 233 -6.26 21.25 -0.81
N PRO A 234 -5.66 22.45 -0.93
CA PRO A 234 -4.30 22.69 -0.48
C PRO A 234 -4.10 22.32 0.99
N ARG A 235 -3.01 21.63 1.30
CA ARG A 235 -2.59 21.31 2.66
C ARG A 235 -1.11 21.57 2.85
N VAL A 236 -0.74 21.97 4.06
CA VAL A 236 0.68 22.06 4.44
C VAL A 236 1.29 20.66 4.46
N ALA A 237 2.53 20.53 3.99
CA ALA A 237 3.24 19.26 3.99
C ALA A 237 3.33 18.68 5.41
N GLY A 238 2.94 17.41 5.58
CA GLY A 238 2.89 16.73 6.88
C GLY A 238 1.72 17.14 7.78
N GLY A 239 0.81 17.97 7.30
CA GLY A 239 -0.43 18.31 8.01
C GLY A 239 -1.43 17.15 7.96
N HIS A 240 -1.73 16.56 9.11
CA HIS A 240 -2.72 15.47 9.26
C HIS A 240 -4.14 16.01 9.39
#